data_e5e19385a07d2b0fdb26f5aec37e73ef
#
_entry.id   e5e19385a07d2b0fdb26f5aec37e73ef
#
_cell.length_a   1.000
_cell.length_b   1.000
_cell.length_c   1.000
_cell.angle_alpha   90.00
_cell.angle_beta   90.00
_cell.angle_gamma   90.00
#
_symmetry.space_group_name_H-M   'P 1'
#
loop_
_entity.id
_entity.type
_entity.pdbx_description
1 polymer ?
#
loop_
_entity_poly.entity_id
_entity_poly.type
_entity_poly.pdbx_seq_one_letter_code
_entity_poly.pdbx_strand_id
1 'polypeptide(L)'
;PNIERLAKKGVRFSQAYAACHVCSPTRASIMSGKYPARLHLTDWLSGRRNFSFQKLLNAQIHQRLPLKELTLAEALKKHGYATGHFGKWHLGEDPAGPLQQGFDVQVPRWNKGWPRAGYHAPFRLNGLKDSKGDYLTDRLNEEALAFIDRNKDRPFFLYLSHFSVHDPIQGRADLVEKYRRKLAERKKPQGPAFVLEENPDRPKRLSPAQLATLMEQPSHKDYRVLPGQTVKIKQHQDNIQFAAMVEALDESLGRVLDKLEALGLEENTIVVFFSDNGGMSAANFGNPKRMVNPKRLDGAFSTSNLPLRGAKGWLYEGGGRVPMVIKWPG
;
A
#
# COMPACT_ATOMS: atom_id res chain seq x y z
N PRO A 1 1.53 -19.72 4.10
CA PRO A 1 1.67 -18.39 3.51
C PRO A 1 3.03 -18.23 2.83
N ASN A 2 3.06 -17.55 1.67
CA ASN A 2 4.27 -17.43 0.86
C ASN A 2 5.24 -16.38 1.43
N ILE A 3 4.72 -15.37 2.13
CA ILE A 3 5.56 -14.42 2.88
C ILE A 3 6.34 -15.16 3.97
N GLU A 4 5.75 -16.14 4.65
CA GLU A 4 6.46 -16.99 5.63
C GLU A 4 7.47 -17.92 4.94
N ARG A 5 7.15 -18.45 3.75
CA ARG A 5 8.10 -19.24 2.94
C ARG A 5 9.34 -18.41 2.61
N LEU A 6 9.15 -17.16 2.17
CA LEU A 6 10.26 -16.23 1.93
C LEU A 6 11.04 -15.95 3.22
N ALA A 7 10.35 -15.73 4.34
CA ALA A 7 10.98 -15.44 5.64
C ALA A 7 11.81 -16.64 6.18
N LYS A 8 11.40 -17.86 5.89
CA LYS A 8 12.17 -19.07 6.28
C LYS A 8 13.49 -19.23 5.49
N LYS A 9 13.53 -18.67 4.27
CA LYS A 9 14.70 -18.70 3.38
C LYS A 9 15.50 -17.38 3.42
N GLY A 10 15.14 -16.45 4.32
CA GLY A 10 15.73 -15.12 4.37
C GLY A 10 15.68 -14.51 5.76
N VAL A 11 15.75 -13.20 5.83
CA VAL A 11 15.69 -12.40 7.05
C VAL A 11 14.39 -11.62 7.13
N ARG A 12 13.64 -11.80 8.22
CA ARG A 12 12.50 -10.97 8.58
C ARG A 12 12.94 -9.87 9.53
N PHE A 13 12.73 -8.64 9.15
CA PHE A 13 13.02 -7.48 9.99
C PHE A 13 11.85 -7.23 10.96
N SER A 14 12.13 -7.27 12.25
CA SER A 14 11.13 -7.00 13.30
C SER A 14 10.83 -5.50 13.46
N GLN A 15 11.76 -4.66 13.04
CA GLN A 15 11.67 -3.18 13.10
C GLN A 15 12.12 -2.58 11.76
N ALA A 16 11.29 -2.75 10.73
CA ALA A 16 11.48 -2.09 9.44
C ALA A 16 10.57 -0.86 9.34
N TYR A 17 11.08 0.20 8.77
CA TYR A 17 10.35 1.45 8.63
C TYR A 17 10.34 1.92 7.18
N ALA A 18 9.15 2.30 6.71
CA ALA A 18 9.00 3.06 5.49
C ALA A 18 9.59 4.47 5.69
N ALA A 19 10.13 5.05 4.64
CA ALA A 19 10.71 6.40 4.71
C ALA A 19 9.67 7.50 5.01
N CYS A 20 8.39 7.18 4.86
CA CYS A 20 7.27 8.05 5.16
C CYS A 20 6.01 7.22 5.46
N HIS A 21 5.07 7.82 6.17
CA HIS A 21 3.76 7.22 6.48
C HIS A 21 2.76 7.25 5.32
N VAL A 22 3.20 7.69 4.12
CA VAL A 22 2.42 7.70 2.86
C VAL A 22 3.28 7.28 1.68
N CYS A 23 2.62 6.89 0.56
CA CYS A 23 3.21 6.13 -0.53
C CYS A 23 4.32 6.83 -1.33
N SER A 24 4.09 8.02 -1.90
CA SER A 24 5.04 8.63 -2.85
C SER A 24 6.43 8.88 -2.28
N PRO A 25 6.60 9.41 -1.04
CA PRO A 25 7.93 9.65 -0.49
C PRO A 25 8.73 8.36 -0.29
N THR A 26 8.10 7.31 0.24
CA THR A 26 8.77 6.00 0.40
C THR A 26 9.18 5.40 -0.94
N ARG A 27 8.31 5.49 -1.95
CA ARG A 27 8.61 5.01 -3.31
C ARG A 27 9.77 5.78 -3.93
N ALA A 28 9.81 7.10 -3.75
CA ALA A 28 10.92 7.93 -4.18
C ALA A 28 12.24 7.52 -3.50
N SER A 29 12.19 7.22 -2.20
CA SER A 29 13.35 6.73 -1.45
C SER A 29 13.82 5.35 -1.93
N ILE A 30 12.91 4.42 -2.24
CA ILE A 30 13.24 3.10 -2.81
C ILE A 30 13.97 3.27 -4.16
N MET A 31 13.48 4.18 -5.01
CA MET A 31 14.06 4.37 -6.34
C MET A 31 15.39 5.12 -6.30
N SER A 32 15.58 6.08 -5.41
CA SER A 32 16.73 7.01 -5.44
C SER A 32 17.76 6.79 -4.31
N GLY A 33 17.45 6.00 -3.28
CA GLY A 33 18.28 5.85 -2.09
C GLY A 33 18.36 7.12 -1.22
N LYS A 34 17.47 8.11 -1.44
CA LYS A 34 17.49 9.40 -0.75
C LYS A 34 16.30 9.57 0.17
N TYR A 35 16.48 10.29 1.26
CA TYR A 35 15.37 10.66 2.15
C TYR A 35 14.37 11.60 1.45
N PRO A 36 13.08 11.53 1.79
CA PRO A 36 12.03 12.36 1.19
C PRO A 36 12.30 13.85 1.25
N ALA A 37 12.88 14.33 2.35
CA ALA A 37 13.23 15.76 2.51
C ALA A 37 14.28 16.24 1.49
N ARG A 38 15.26 15.39 1.15
CA ARG A 38 16.27 15.71 0.11
C ARG A 38 15.69 15.77 -1.30
N LEU A 39 14.60 15.07 -1.51
CA LEU A 39 13.88 15.02 -2.78
C LEU A 39 12.80 16.10 -2.88
N HIS A 40 12.55 16.87 -1.81
CA HIS A 40 11.38 17.75 -1.68
C HIS A 40 10.07 17.03 -2.08
N LEU A 41 9.95 15.74 -1.72
CA LEU A 41 8.80 14.91 -1.98
C LEU A 41 8.39 14.24 -0.67
N THR A 42 7.77 15.03 0.22
CA THR A 42 7.49 14.67 1.62
C THR A 42 6.04 14.31 1.90
N ASP A 43 5.18 14.35 0.87
CA ASP A 43 3.77 13.91 0.96
C ASP A 43 3.39 13.11 -0.28
N TRP A 44 2.22 12.42 -0.22
CA TRP A 44 1.68 11.70 -1.39
C TRP A 44 1.34 12.68 -2.53
N LEU A 45 1.50 12.27 -3.77
CA LEU A 45 1.12 13.07 -4.93
C LEU A 45 -0.42 13.03 -5.15
N SER A 46 -1.09 14.17 -5.22
CA SER A 46 -0.59 15.55 -5.42
C SER A 46 -0.38 16.36 -4.13
N GLY A 47 -0.34 15.76 -2.96
CA GLY A 47 -0.18 16.46 -1.70
C GLY A 47 -1.49 16.72 -0.96
N ARG A 48 -1.37 17.02 0.30
CA ARG A 48 -2.49 17.29 1.19
C ARG A 48 -2.96 18.74 1.02
N ARG A 49 -4.27 18.96 1.09
CA ARG A 49 -4.84 20.32 1.12
C ARG A 49 -4.62 20.97 2.48
N ASN A 50 -4.44 22.29 2.47
CA ASN A 50 -4.48 23.07 3.70
C ASN A 50 -5.92 23.28 4.18
N PHE A 51 -6.14 23.14 5.47
CA PHE A 51 -7.42 23.37 6.13
C PHE A 51 -7.26 24.46 7.21
N SER A 52 -8.31 25.24 7.44
CA SER A 52 -8.32 26.35 8.40
C SER A 52 -8.03 25.94 9.86
N PHE A 53 -8.22 24.65 10.19
CA PHE A 53 -7.97 24.12 11.54
C PHE A 53 -6.53 23.64 11.76
N GLN A 54 -5.70 23.61 10.72
CA GLN A 54 -4.30 23.19 10.84
C GLN A 54 -3.46 24.28 11.55
N LYS A 55 -2.52 23.83 12.36
CA LYS A 55 -1.56 24.72 13.03
C LYS A 55 -0.44 25.20 12.11
N LEU A 56 -0.08 24.36 11.13
CA LEU A 56 0.98 24.60 10.16
C LEU A 56 0.47 24.38 8.74
N LEU A 57 0.98 25.15 7.81
CA LEU A 57 0.76 24.89 6.39
C LEU A 57 1.55 23.65 5.95
N ASN A 58 0.97 22.89 5.02
CA ASN A 58 1.68 21.78 4.41
C ASN A 58 2.90 22.29 3.63
N ALA A 59 3.98 21.51 3.65
CA ALA A 59 5.15 21.81 2.84
C ALA A 59 4.81 21.82 1.34
N GLN A 60 5.42 22.73 0.61
CA GLN A 60 5.41 22.65 -0.85
C GLN A 60 6.30 21.49 -1.30
N ILE A 61 5.77 20.64 -2.17
CA ILE A 61 6.46 19.45 -2.63
C ILE A 61 6.59 19.43 -4.15
N HIS A 62 7.63 18.76 -4.64
CA HIS A 62 7.70 18.41 -6.05
C HIS A 62 6.57 17.45 -6.42
N GLN A 63 5.94 17.67 -7.58
CA GLN A 63 4.82 16.85 -8.05
C GLN A 63 5.28 15.61 -8.84
N ARG A 64 6.57 15.30 -8.78
CA ARG A 64 7.20 14.13 -9.41
C ARG A 64 8.59 13.89 -8.82
N LEU A 65 9.09 12.67 -8.98
CA LEU A 65 10.51 12.38 -8.76
C LEU A 65 11.31 13.14 -9.83
N PRO A 66 12.23 14.04 -9.44
CA PRO A 66 12.99 14.81 -10.43
C PRO A 66 13.82 13.92 -11.34
N LEU A 67 13.81 14.17 -12.65
CA LEU A 67 14.55 13.38 -13.64
C LEU A 67 16.08 13.44 -13.48
N LYS A 68 16.60 14.38 -12.72
CA LYS A 68 18.03 14.47 -12.38
C LYS A 68 18.46 13.45 -11.31
N GLU A 69 17.51 12.82 -10.63
CA GLU A 69 17.81 11.82 -9.61
C GLU A 69 18.07 10.48 -10.28
N LEU A 70 19.25 9.92 -10.02
CA LEU A 70 19.60 8.58 -10.51
C LEU A 70 18.74 7.55 -9.77
N THR A 71 17.94 6.79 -10.51
CA THR A 71 17.10 5.73 -9.95
C THR A 71 17.83 4.39 -9.90
N LEU A 72 17.36 3.48 -9.04
CA LEU A 72 17.84 2.11 -8.99
C LEU A 72 17.71 1.40 -10.35
N ALA A 73 16.62 1.66 -11.08
CA ALA A 73 16.42 1.09 -12.41
C ALA A 73 17.45 1.61 -13.41
N GLU A 74 17.74 2.91 -13.43
CA GLU A 74 18.78 3.50 -14.29
C GLU A 74 20.18 2.98 -13.93
N ALA A 75 20.47 2.86 -12.64
CA ALA A 75 21.75 2.32 -12.19
C ALA A 75 21.95 0.87 -12.64
N LEU A 76 20.97 0.00 -12.42
CA LEU A 76 21.04 -1.40 -12.83
C LEU A 76 21.04 -1.56 -14.35
N LYS A 77 20.29 -0.76 -15.08
CA LYS A 77 20.28 -0.75 -16.53
C LYS A 77 21.67 -0.44 -17.12
N LYS A 78 22.44 0.48 -16.51
CA LYS A 78 23.84 0.75 -16.89
C LYS A 78 24.75 -0.46 -16.72
N HIS A 79 24.37 -1.41 -15.86
CA HIS A 79 25.07 -2.67 -15.65
C HIS A 79 24.46 -3.86 -16.42
N GLY A 80 23.66 -3.59 -17.46
CA GLY A 80 23.14 -4.62 -18.37
C GLY A 80 21.88 -5.32 -17.88
N TYR A 81 21.27 -4.89 -16.78
CA TYR A 81 20.03 -5.46 -16.30
C TYR A 81 18.85 -5.09 -17.21
N ALA A 82 18.01 -6.06 -17.54
CA ALA A 82 16.66 -5.79 -18.03
C ALA A 82 15.81 -5.25 -16.90
N THR A 83 15.01 -4.21 -17.13
CA THR A 83 14.27 -3.53 -16.07
C THR A 83 12.78 -3.52 -16.33
N GLY A 84 11.96 -4.00 -15.39
CA GLY A 84 10.52 -4.09 -15.53
C GLY A 84 9.77 -3.53 -14.33
N HIS A 85 8.82 -2.63 -14.60
CA HIS A 85 7.91 -2.07 -13.60
C HIS A 85 6.49 -2.59 -13.83
N PHE A 86 5.90 -3.20 -12.80
CA PHE A 86 4.55 -3.78 -12.85
C PHE A 86 3.71 -3.27 -11.67
N GLY A 87 2.70 -2.44 -11.96
CA GLY A 87 1.78 -1.93 -10.97
C GLY A 87 1.84 -0.43 -10.73
N LYS A 88 1.83 -0.04 -9.46
CA LYS A 88 1.73 1.35 -9.00
C LYS A 88 3.07 2.08 -9.08
N TRP A 89 3.10 3.19 -9.83
CA TRP A 89 4.25 4.12 -9.84
C TRP A 89 4.13 5.20 -8.76
N HIS A 90 3.22 6.12 -8.93
CA HIS A 90 2.91 7.22 -8.02
C HIS A 90 4.10 8.16 -7.71
N LEU A 91 4.97 8.36 -8.69
CA LEU A 91 6.13 9.27 -8.62
C LEU A 91 6.12 10.33 -9.73
N GLY A 92 4.95 10.61 -10.30
CA GLY A 92 4.73 11.63 -11.33
C GLY A 92 4.13 11.06 -12.61
N GLU A 93 3.52 11.95 -13.36
CA GLU A 93 3.02 11.70 -14.72
C GLU A 93 4.15 11.90 -15.74
N ASP A 94 3.90 11.60 -17.00
CA ASP A 94 4.86 11.89 -18.06
C ASP A 94 5.28 13.38 -18.03
N PRO A 95 6.57 13.68 -18.22
CA PRO A 95 7.66 12.78 -18.62
C PRO A 95 8.42 12.11 -17.43
N ALA A 96 7.83 11.94 -16.26
CA ALA A 96 8.48 11.32 -15.10
C ALA A 96 7.91 9.92 -14.78
N GLY A 97 7.40 9.22 -15.79
CA GLY A 97 6.94 7.84 -15.70
C GLY A 97 8.09 6.83 -15.60
N PRO A 98 7.78 5.55 -15.35
CA PRO A 98 8.80 4.50 -15.21
C PRO A 98 9.76 4.40 -16.40
N LEU A 99 9.26 4.53 -17.64
CA LEU A 99 10.11 4.43 -18.84
C LEU A 99 11.17 5.53 -18.91
N GLN A 100 10.86 6.74 -18.42
CA GLN A 100 11.80 7.86 -18.37
C GLN A 100 12.72 7.80 -17.13
N GLN A 101 12.43 6.90 -16.21
CA GLN A 101 13.16 6.67 -14.96
C GLN A 101 13.90 5.31 -14.95
N GLY A 102 14.27 4.80 -16.15
CA GLY A 102 15.18 3.69 -16.33
C GLY A 102 14.54 2.31 -16.53
N PHE A 103 13.23 2.18 -16.54
CA PHE A 103 12.57 0.91 -16.84
C PHE A 103 12.42 0.69 -18.36
N ASP A 104 12.67 -0.56 -18.82
CA ASP A 104 12.42 -0.98 -20.21
C ASP A 104 10.96 -1.31 -20.45
N VAL A 105 10.28 -1.82 -19.41
CA VAL A 105 8.88 -2.25 -19.47
C VAL A 105 8.09 -1.58 -18.36
N GLN A 106 6.90 -1.11 -18.70
CA GLN A 106 5.90 -0.60 -17.74
C GLN A 106 4.53 -1.18 -18.03
N VAL A 107 3.93 -1.84 -17.04
CA VAL A 107 2.55 -2.35 -17.07
C VAL A 107 1.87 -2.09 -15.73
N PRO A 108 0.72 -1.41 -15.70
CA PRO A 108 0.07 -0.66 -16.77
C PRO A 108 0.74 0.71 -17.01
N ARG A 109 0.38 1.38 -18.09
CA ARG A 109 0.70 2.80 -18.30
C ARG A 109 -0.29 3.67 -17.52
N TRP A 110 -0.14 3.64 -16.19
CA TRP A 110 -0.98 4.34 -15.23
C TRP A 110 -0.16 4.77 -14.02
N ASN A 111 0.18 6.04 -13.94
CA ASN A 111 1.14 6.56 -12.97
C ASN A 111 0.51 7.04 -11.65
N LYS A 112 -0.83 6.92 -11.49
CA LYS A 112 -1.54 7.28 -10.25
C LYS A 112 -1.32 6.27 -9.12
N GLY A 113 -1.69 6.67 -7.91
CA GLY A 113 -1.50 5.89 -6.69
C GLY A 113 -2.57 4.83 -6.40
N TRP A 114 -3.60 4.69 -7.25
CA TRP A 114 -4.72 3.76 -7.08
C TRP A 114 -5.17 3.21 -8.44
N PRO A 115 -5.85 2.05 -8.49
CA PRO A 115 -6.38 1.51 -9.74
C PRO A 115 -7.59 2.31 -10.22
N ARG A 116 -7.62 2.63 -11.52
CA ARG A 116 -8.61 3.54 -12.13
C ARG A 116 -10.06 3.10 -11.90
N ALA A 117 -10.34 1.81 -12.10
CA ALA A 117 -11.69 1.23 -12.04
C ALA A 117 -11.85 0.19 -10.92
N GLY A 118 -10.83 0.00 -10.08
CA GLY A 118 -10.83 -1.01 -9.02
C GLY A 118 -10.06 -2.27 -9.40
N TYR A 119 -10.32 -3.37 -8.68
CA TYR A 119 -9.53 -4.60 -8.76
C TYR A 119 -10.18 -5.69 -9.62
N HIS A 120 -11.43 -5.51 -10.04
CA HIS A 120 -12.13 -6.43 -10.96
C HIS A 120 -12.22 -5.82 -12.35
N ALA A 121 -12.03 -6.66 -13.38
CA ALA A 121 -12.16 -6.23 -14.77
C ALA A 121 -13.58 -5.67 -15.07
N PRO A 122 -13.69 -4.63 -15.94
CA PRO A 122 -12.63 -4.03 -16.74
C PRO A 122 -11.81 -3.01 -15.93
N PHE A 123 -10.48 -3.15 -15.93
CA PHE A 123 -9.58 -2.28 -15.16
C PHE A 123 -9.45 -0.86 -15.74
N ARG A 124 -9.66 -0.70 -17.03
CA ARG A 124 -9.47 0.56 -17.77
C ARG A 124 -8.06 1.15 -17.59
N LEU A 125 -7.06 0.29 -17.58
CA LEU A 125 -5.64 0.62 -17.40
C LEU A 125 -4.92 0.39 -18.74
N ASN A 126 -4.36 1.46 -19.30
CA ASN A 126 -3.66 1.41 -20.58
C ASN A 126 -2.46 0.45 -20.50
N GLY A 127 -2.28 -0.38 -21.53
CA GLY A 127 -1.18 -1.34 -21.60
C GLY A 127 -1.36 -2.61 -20.76
N LEU A 128 -2.48 -2.77 -20.08
CA LEU A 128 -2.88 -4.03 -19.43
C LEU A 128 -4.18 -4.53 -20.07
N LYS A 129 -4.10 -5.68 -20.73
CA LYS A 129 -5.28 -6.36 -21.25
C LYS A 129 -6.02 -7.07 -20.12
N ASP A 130 -7.33 -7.05 -20.17
CA ASP A 130 -8.18 -7.77 -19.22
C ASP A 130 -9.31 -8.52 -19.92
N SER A 131 -9.83 -9.53 -19.23
CA SER A 131 -10.99 -10.33 -19.62
C SER A 131 -12.00 -10.35 -18.47
N LYS A 132 -13.25 -10.68 -18.79
CA LYS A 132 -14.31 -10.81 -17.77
C LYS A 132 -13.88 -11.84 -16.71
N GLY A 133 -13.92 -11.43 -15.47
CA GLY A 133 -13.54 -12.26 -14.31
C GLY A 133 -12.10 -12.05 -13.81
N ASP A 134 -11.27 -11.34 -14.55
CA ASP A 134 -9.90 -11.06 -14.14
C ASP A 134 -9.84 -10.21 -12.86
N TYR A 135 -8.82 -10.51 -12.05
CA TYR A 135 -8.48 -9.76 -10.85
C TYR A 135 -7.12 -9.07 -11.03
N LEU A 136 -7.05 -7.78 -10.72
CA LEU A 136 -5.91 -6.92 -11.06
C LEU A 136 -4.57 -7.42 -10.50
N THR A 137 -4.56 -7.91 -9.26
CA THR A 137 -3.34 -8.44 -8.62
C THR A 137 -2.80 -9.64 -9.40
N ASP A 138 -3.69 -10.52 -9.85
CA ASP A 138 -3.32 -11.71 -10.63
C ASP A 138 -2.81 -11.34 -12.02
N ARG A 139 -3.48 -10.42 -12.70
CA ARG A 139 -3.06 -9.95 -14.04
C ARG A 139 -1.69 -9.27 -14.02
N LEU A 140 -1.43 -8.42 -13.02
CA LEU A 140 -0.10 -7.81 -12.85
C LEU A 140 0.98 -8.84 -12.57
N ASN A 141 0.65 -9.88 -11.80
CA ASN A 141 1.56 -10.97 -11.53
C ASN A 141 1.89 -11.76 -12.80
N GLU A 142 0.90 -12.08 -13.65
CA GLU A 142 1.12 -12.77 -14.92
C GLU A 142 2.06 -12.00 -15.85
N GLU A 143 1.90 -10.69 -15.96
CA GLU A 143 2.81 -9.83 -16.74
C GLU A 143 4.24 -9.84 -16.16
N ALA A 144 4.37 -9.85 -14.83
CA ALA A 144 5.65 -9.95 -14.14
C ALA A 144 6.32 -11.31 -14.37
N LEU A 145 5.56 -12.41 -14.30
CA LEU A 145 6.08 -13.77 -14.59
C LEU A 145 6.52 -13.89 -16.04
N ALA A 146 5.77 -13.34 -16.99
CA ALA A 146 6.16 -13.31 -18.40
C ALA A 146 7.45 -12.46 -18.63
N PHE A 147 7.67 -11.41 -17.84
CA PHE A 147 8.91 -10.65 -17.87
C PHE A 147 10.09 -11.50 -17.37
N ILE A 148 9.93 -12.25 -16.28
CA ILE A 148 10.96 -13.19 -15.79
C ILE A 148 11.32 -14.21 -16.88
N ASP A 149 10.32 -14.85 -17.50
CA ASP A 149 10.53 -15.83 -18.58
C ASP A 149 11.36 -15.27 -19.75
N ARG A 150 11.03 -14.05 -20.18
CA ARG A 150 11.75 -13.37 -21.28
C ARG A 150 13.19 -12.98 -20.95
N ASN A 151 13.51 -12.86 -19.67
CA ASN A 151 14.82 -12.36 -19.22
C ASN A 151 15.60 -13.37 -18.36
N LYS A 152 15.18 -14.63 -18.31
CA LYS A 152 15.79 -15.69 -17.46
C LYS A 152 17.28 -15.92 -17.73
N ASP A 153 17.75 -15.64 -18.94
CA ASP A 153 19.12 -15.89 -19.40
C ASP A 153 20.04 -14.65 -19.25
N ARG A 154 19.55 -13.59 -18.59
CA ARG A 154 20.34 -12.37 -18.32
C ARG A 154 19.93 -11.72 -17.00
N PRO A 155 20.76 -10.85 -16.43
CA PRO A 155 20.38 -10.12 -15.22
C PRO A 155 19.10 -9.29 -15.44
N PHE A 156 18.19 -9.28 -14.45
CA PHE A 156 16.98 -8.48 -14.50
C PHE A 156 16.67 -7.82 -13.16
N PHE A 157 15.97 -6.70 -13.23
CA PHE A 157 15.36 -6.00 -12.10
C PHE A 157 13.84 -5.95 -12.30
N LEU A 158 13.13 -6.68 -11.49
CA LEU A 158 11.68 -6.69 -11.46
C LEU A 158 11.17 -5.86 -10.28
N TYR A 159 10.45 -4.77 -10.55
CA TYR A 159 9.74 -4.00 -9.55
C TYR A 159 8.24 -4.26 -9.65
N LEU A 160 7.77 -5.29 -8.92
CA LEU A 160 6.36 -5.67 -8.84
C LEU A 160 5.70 -4.92 -7.68
N SER A 161 5.22 -3.73 -7.98
CA SER A 161 4.62 -2.82 -7.00
C SER A 161 3.10 -2.81 -7.12
N HIS A 162 2.45 -3.81 -6.55
CA HIS A 162 0.99 -3.95 -6.60
C HIS A 162 0.24 -2.70 -6.13
N PHE A 163 -0.96 -2.47 -6.66
CA PHE A 163 -1.91 -1.51 -6.07
C PHE A 163 -2.50 -2.04 -4.76
N SER A 164 -2.59 -3.36 -4.60
CA SER A 164 -3.02 -4.03 -3.36
C SER A 164 -2.08 -3.65 -2.20
N VAL A 165 -2.62 -3.31 -1.05
CA VAL A 165 -4.04 -3.40 -0.64
C VAL A 165 -4.66 -2.00 -0.48
N HIS A 166 -4.47 -1.12 -1.47
CA HIS A 166 -5.01 0.25 -1.47
C HIS A 166 -6.52 0.23 -1.78
N ASP A 167 -7.25 1.23 -1.33
CA ASP A 167 -8.65 1.41 -1.74
C ASP A 167 -8.78 1.63 -3.27
N PRO A 168 -9.93 1.21 -3.88
CA PRO A 168 -11.10 0.60 -3.23
C PRO A 168 -10.81 -0.81 -2.69
N ILE A 169 -11.33 -1.13 -1.50
CA ILE A 169 -11.12 -2.44 -0.88
C ILE A 169 -12.05 -3.44 -1.53
N GLN A 170 -11.48 -4.29 -2.38
CA GLN A 170 -12.19 -5.25 -3.23
C GLN A 170 -11.37 -6.54 -3.33
N GLY A 171 -11.75 -7.55 -2.55
CA GLY A 171 -11.11 -8.85 -2.56
C GLY A 171 -11.55 -9.71 -3.75
N ARG A 172 -10.71 -10.66 -4.15
CA ARG A 172 -11.04 -11.68 -5.13
C ARG A 172 -12.18 -12.56 -4.57
N ALA A 173 -13.17 -12.87 -5.38
CA ALA A 173 -14.45 -13.42 -4.94
C ALA A 173 -14.33 -14.76 -4.17
N ASP A 174 -13.47 -15.67 -4.64
CA ASP A 174 -13.19 -16.95 -4.00
C ASP A 174 -12.58 -16.78 -2.58
N LEU A 175 -11.64 -15.85 -2.45
CA LEU A 175 -11.00 -15.54 -1.17
C LEU A 175 -11.94 -14.80 -0.23
N VAL A 176 -12.80 -13.93 -0.74
CA VAL A 176 -13.86 -13.26 0.06
C VAL A 176 -14.77 -14.32 0.66
N GLU A 177 -15.19 -15.33 -0.12
CA GLU A 177 -16.03 -16.42 0.39
C GLU A 177 -15.30 -17.29 1.42
N LYS A 178 -14.02 -17.58 1.19
CA LYS A 178 -13.16 -18.24 2.17
C LYS A 178 -13.13 -17.50 3.51
N TYR A 179 -12.89 -16.18 3.47
CA TYR A 179 -12.81 -15.37 4.69
C TYR A 179 -14.16 -15.13 5.35
N ARG A 180 -15.27 -15.13 4.59
CA ARG A 180 -16.62 -15.09 5.15
C ARG A 180 -16.87 -16.32 6.05
N ARG A 181 -16.55 -17.52 5.55
CA ARG A 181 -16.65 -18.77 6.35
C ARG A 181 -15.75 -18.72 7.57
N LYS A 182 -14.47 -18.38 7.40
CA LYS A 182 -13.50 -18.27 8.49
C LYS A 182 -13.93 -17.27 9.58
N LEU A 183 -14.52 -16.13 9.18
CA LEU A 183 -15.01 -15.13 10.14
C LEU A 183 -16.24 -15.61 10.91
N ALA A 184 -17.12 -16.40 10.27
CA ALA A 184 -18.31 -16.96 10.92
C ALA A 184 -17.96 -17.96 12.04
N GLU A 185 -16.85 -18.68 11.89
CA GLU A 185 -16.33 -19.64 12.88
C GLU A 185 -15.51 -18.98 14.00
N ARG A 186 -15.10 -17.74 13.80
CA ARG A 186 -14.21 -17.04 14.75
C ARG A 186 -15.01 -16.49 15.93
N LYS A 187 -14.45 -16.62 17.13
CA LYS A 187 -14.98 -15.91 18.31
C LYS A 187 -15.00 -14.39 18.03
N LYS A 188 -16.11 -13.76 18.37
CA LYS A 188 -16.24 -12.30 18.23
C LYS A 188 -15.11 -11.60 19.01
N PRO A 189 -14.42 -10.61 18.42
CA PRO A 189 -13.44 -9.83 19.14
C PRO A 189 -14.06 -9.14 20.36
N GLN A 190 -13.30 -9.05 21.44
CA GLN A 190 -13.71 -8.30 22.62
C GLN A 190 -13.39 -6.81 22.44
N GLY A 191 -14.11 -5.95 23.16
CA GLY A 191 -13.95 -4.49 23.13
C GLY A 191 -14.62 -3.81 21.95
N PRO A 192 -14.49 -2.49 21.86
CA PRO A 192 -15.12 -1.69 20.82
C PRO A 192 -14.48 -1.94 19.46
N ALA A 193 -15.30 -2.00 18.40
CA ALA A 193 -14.79 -2.17 17.03
C ALA A 193 -13.95 -0.96 16.56
N PHE A 194 -14.18 0.20 17.14
CA PHE A 194 -13.47 1.44 16.85
C PHE A 194 -13.27 2.27 18.11
N VAL A 195 -12.23 3.11 18.09
CA VAL A 195 -12.02 4.18 19.07
C VAL A 195 -11.89 5.52 18.35
N LEU A 196 -12.11 6.62 19.07
CA LEU A 196 -11.80 7.95 18.58
C LEU A 196 -10.40 8.36 19.04
N GLU A 197 -9.62 8.89 18.11
CA GLU A 197 -8.39 9.63 18.41
C GLU A 197 -8.55 11.09 18.02
N GLU A 198 -7.89 11.96 18.77
CA GLU A 198 -7.88 13.37 18.50
C GLU A 198 -6.96 13.70 17.32
N ASN A 199 -7.40 14.60 16.45
CA ASN A 199 -6.53 15.17 15.43
C ASN A 199 -5.49 16.08 16.11
N PRO A 200 -4.18 15.82 15.96
CA PRO A 200 -3.13 16.61 16.59
C PRO A 200 -3.10 18.08 16.16
N ASP A 201 -3.70 18.41 15.00
CA ASP A 201 -3.83 19.79 14.52
C ASP A 201 -4.91 20.58 15.25
N ARG A 202 -5.72 19.94 16.09
CA ARG A 202 -6.78 20.62 16.82
C ARG A 202 -6.21 21.64 17.81
N PRO A 203 -6.67 22.91 17.80
CA PRO A 203 -6.17 23.94 18.70
C PRO A 203 -6.46 23.64 20.18
N LYS A 204 -7.63 23.08 20.46
CA LYS A 204 -8.05 22.70 21.82
C LYS A 204 -8.24 21.19 21.89
N ARG A 205 -7.39 20.53 22.64
CA ARG A 205 -7.43 19.07 22.81
C ARG A 205 -8.62 18.62 23.65
N LEU A 206 -9.13 17.44 23.30
CA LEU A 206 -10.11 16.72 24.10
C LEU A 206 -9.38 15.72 25.02
N SER A 207 -9.94 15.54 26.21
CA SER A 207 -9.47 14.47 27.10
C SER A 207 -9.93 13.09 26.58
N PRO A 208 -9.28 11.98 26.98
CA PRO A 208 -9.74 10.64 26.64
C PRO A 208 -11.19 10.38 27.03
N ALA A 209 -11.64 10.90 28.18
CA ALA A 209 -13.02 10.78 28.64
C ALA A 209 -14.01 11.52 27.71
N GLN A 210 -13.66 12.71 27.24
CA GLN A 210 -14.48 13.44 26.26
C GLN A 210 -14.55 12.71 24.91
N LEU A 211 -13.45 12.10 24.46
CA LEU A 211 -13.44 11.27 23.24
C LEU A 211 -14.32 10.04 23.38
N ALA A 212 -14.27 9.35 24.53
CA ALA A 212 -15.12 8.20 24.81
C ALA A 212 -16.61 8.61 24.81
N THR A 213 -16.99 9.70 25.47
CA THR A 213 -18.35 10.23 25.48
C THR A 213 -18.83 10.55 24.07
N LEU A 214 -17.99 11.15 23.23
CA LEU A 214 -18.31 11.42 21.83
C LEU A 214 -18.58 10.12 21.05
N MET A 215 -17.79 9.07 21.28
CA MET A 215 -17.95 7.80 20.59
C MET A 215 -19.29 7.12 20.90
N GLU A 216 -19.83 7.30 22.10
CA GLU A 216 -21.11 6.73 22.51
C GLU A 216 -22.33 7.44 21.90
N GLN A 217 -22.17 8.61 21.32
CA GLN A 217 -23.26 9.31 20.65
C GLN A 217 -23.76 8.53 19.43
N PRO A 218 -25.09 8.42 19.20
CA PRO A 218 -25.65 7.64 18.09
C PRO A 218 -25.12 8.03 16.72
N SER A 219 -24.87 9.32 16.48
CA SER A 219 -24.29 9.83 15.23
C SER A 219 -22.85 9.36 14.95
N HIS A 220 -22.14 8.90 15.97
CA HIS A 220 -20.75 8.44 15.86
C HIS A 220 -20.61 6.94 16.08
N LYS A 221 -21.50 6.33 16.84
CA LYS A 221 -21.45 4.91 17.22
C LYS A 221 -21.53 3.97 16.03
N ASP A 222 -22.32 4.30 15.03
CA ASP A 222 -22.49 3.52 13.80
C ASP A 222 -21.55 3.95 12.65
N TYR A 223 -20.59 4.83 12.94
CA TYR A 223 -19.52 5.25 12.04
C TYR A 223 -19.96 6.05 10.80
N ARG A 224 -21.15 6.58 10.77
CA ARG A 224 -21.65 7.39 9.64
C ARG A 224 -21.01 8.75 9.56
N VAL A 225 -20.65 9.33 10.70
CA VAL A 225 -20.11 10.69 10.81
C VAL A 225 -18.82 10.67 11.63
N LEU A 226 -17.81 11.36 11.15
CA LEU A 226 -16.62 11.65 11.95
C LEU A 226 -16.87 12.90 12.79
N PRO A 227 -16.64 12.87 14.11
CA PRO A 227 -16.66 14.07 14.94
C PRO A 227 -15.64 15.09 14.42
N GLY A 228 -15.99 16.37 14.52
CA GLY A 228 -15.10 17.44 14.06
C GLY A 228 -13.70 17.33 14.66
N GLN A 229 -12.69 17.31 13.83
CA GLN A 229 -11.28 17.23 14.20
C GLN A 229 -10.86 16.00 15.02
N THR A 230 -11.63 14.92 14.93
CA THR A 230 -11.30 13.60 15.47
C THR A 230 -11.26 12.57 14.35
N VAL A 231 -10.67 11.41 14.62
CA VAL A 231 -10.62 10.28 13.69
C VAL A 231 -11.05 9.00 14.39
N LYS A 232 -11.71 8.12 13.65
CA LYS A 232 -12.04 6.77 14.09
C LYS A 232 -10.91 5.82 13.68
N ILE A 233 -10.45 5.04 14.64
CA ILE A 233 -9.40 4.03 14.44
C ILE A 233 -10.01 2.66 14.63
N LYS A 234 -9.94 1.81 13.61
CA LYS A 234 -10.42 0.43 13.64
C LYS A 234 -9.56 -0.40 14.61
N GLN A 235 -10.24 -1.15 15.49
CA GLN A 235 -9.58 -1.98 16.51
C GLN A 235 -9.52 -3.46 16.11
N HIS A 236 -10.45 -3.93 15.29
CA HIS A 236 -10.56 -5.34 14.91
C HIS A 236 -10.09 -5.59 13.48
N GLN A 237 -9.41 -6.72 13.27
CA GLN A 237 -9.06 -7.22 11.93
C GLN A 237 -10.16 -8.19 11.47
N ASP A 238 -11.26 -7.65 10.98
CA ASP A 238 -12.47 -8.36 10.61
C ASP A 238 -12.99 -8.03 9.20
N ASN A 239 -12.22 -7.25 8.43
CA ASN A 239 -12.57 -6.90 7.06
C ASN A 239 -12.19 -8.03 6.10
N ILE A 240 -13.22 -8.82 5.69
CA ILE A 240 -13.03 -9.97 4.79
C ILE A 240 -12.52 -9.57 3.40
N GLN A 241 -12.90 -8.41 2.89
CA GLN A 241 -12.42 -7.90 1.60
C GLN A 241 -10.92 -7.61 1.66
N PHE A 242 -10.46 -6.95 2.73
CA PHE A 242 -9.05 -6.64 2.94
C PHE A 242 -8.23 -7.91 3.15
N ALA A 243 -8.73 -8.87 3.94
CA ALA A 243 -8.07 -10.16 4.15
C ALA A 243 -7.89 -10.93 2.83
N ALA A 244 -8.91 -10.91 1.97
CA ALA A 244 -8.85 -11.51 0.63
C ALA A 244 -7.80 -10.81 -0.27
N MET A 245 -7.68 -9.49 -0.20
CA MET A 245 -6.65 -8.76 -0.94
C MET A 245 -5.24 -9.09 -0.45
N VAL A 246 -5.05 -9.24 0.87
CA VAL A 246 -3.75 -9.63 1.45
C VAL A 246 -3.37 -11.05 1.02
N GLU A 247 -4.32 -11.99 1.00
CA GLU A 247 -4.04 -13.35 0.54
C GLU A 247 -3.72 -13.41 -0.96
N ALA A 248 -4.44 -12.67 -1.80
CA ALA A 248 -4.13 -12.58 -3.23
C ALA A 248 -2.71 -12.01 -3.47
N LEU A 249 -2.26 -11.08 -2.61
CA LEU A 249 -0.89 -10.57 -2.65
C LEU A 249 0.14 -11.64 -2.22
N ASP A 250 -0.16 -12.42 -1.18
CA ASP A 250 0.67 -13.55 -0.73
C ASP A 250 0.78 -14.64 -1.81
N GLU A 251 -0.33 -14.96 -2.49
CA GLU A 251 -0.32 -15.88 -3.63
C GLU A 251 0.49 -15.36 -4.81
N SER A 252 0.44 -14.05 -5.07
CA SER A 252 1.27 -13.41 -6.10
C SER A 252 2.77 -13.59 -5.81
N LEU A 253 3.18 -13.36 -4.56
CA LEU A 253 4.57 -13.64 -4.14
C LEU A 253 4.90 -15.11 -4.34
N GLY A 254 3.99 -16.03 -3.95
CA GLY A 254 4.17 -17.47 -4.13
C GLY A 254 4.48 -17.83 -5.58
N ARG A 255 3.69 -17.34 -6.51
CA ARG A 255 3.89 -17.58 -7.95
C ARG A 255 5.24 -17.05 -8.46
N VAL A 256 5.72 -15.92 -7.93
CA VAL A 256 7.08 -15.41 -8.25
C VAL A 256 8.15 -16.36 -7.73
N LEU A 257 8.04 -16.80 -6.46
CA LEU A 257 9.00 -17.74 -5.87
C LEU A 257 9.03 -19.08 -6.61
N ASP A 258 7.86 -19.62 -6.95
CA ASP A 258 7.73 -20.87 -7.73
C ASP A 258 8.35 -20.72 -9.13
N LYS A 259 8.16 -19.58 -9.79
CA LYS A 259 8.77 -19.28 -11.08
C LYS A 259 10.29 -19.24 -10.99
N LEU A 260 10.87 -18.58 -9.99
CA LEU A 260 12.31 -18.51 -9.79
C LEU A 260 12.90 -19.90 -9.51
N GLU A 261 12.23 -20.71 -8.70
CA GLU A 261 12.62 -22.08 -8.40
C GLU A 261 12.57 -22.96 -9.66
N ALA A 262 11.48 -22.93 -10.41
CA ALA A 262 11.29 -23.71 -11.64
C ALA A 262 12.31 -23.37 -12.74
N LEU A 263 12.84 -22.15 -12.74
CA LEU A 263 13.86 -21.69 -13.68
C LEU A 263 15.30 -21.85 -13.14
N GLY A 264 15.49 -22.38 -11.92
CA GLY A 264 16.82 -22.49 -11.29
C GLY A 264 17.45 -21.14 -10.94
N LEU A 265 16.64 -20.07 -10.82
CA LEU A 265 17.13 -18.71 -10.54
C LEU A 265 17.10 -18.35 -9.05
N GLU A 266 16.56 -19.21 -8.20
CA GLU A 266 16.34 -18.92 -6.79
C GLU A 266 17.62 -18.56 -6.05
N GLU A 267 18.71 -19.28 -6.33
CA GLU A 267 20.01 -19.10 -5.67
C GLU A 267 20.86 -17.97 -6.28
N ASN A 268 20.32 -17.27 -7.26
CA ASN A 268 20.98 -16.11 -7.88
C ASN A 268 20.04 -14.88 -7.95
N THR A 269 18.99 -14.87 -7.12
CA THR A 269 18.01 -13.76 -7.11
C THR A 269 17.78 -13.25 -5.69
N ILE A 270 18.05 -11.97 -5.48
CA ILE A 270 17.64 -11.27 -4.26
C ILE A 270 16.15 -11.00 -4.36
N VAL A 271 15.38 -11.41 -3.35
CA VAL A 271 13.95 -11.14 -3.26
C VAL A 271 13.66 -10.26 -2.06
N VAL A 272 13.09 -9.09 -2.30
CA VAL A 272 12.69 -8.12 -1.27
C VAL A 272 11.18 -8.00 -1.24
N PHE A 273 10.56 -8.33 -0.12
CA PHE A 273 9.17 -8.03 0.18
C PHE A 273 9.12 -6.85 1.16
N PHE A 274 8.39 -5.79 0.77
CA PHE A 274 8.34 -4.54 1.54
C PHE A 274 7.02 -3.80 1.31
N SER A 275 6.52 -3.08 2.33
CA SER A 275 5.34 -2.22 2.21
C SER A 275 5.74 -0.74 2.20
N ASP A 276 5.07 0.07 1.38
CA ASP A 276 5.40 1.50 1.20
C ASP A 276 4.87 2.40 2.33
N ASN A 277 3.93 1.91 3.14
CA ASN A 277 3.43 2.56 4.37
C ASN A 277 2.59 1.57 5.18
N GLY A 278 2.21 1.98 6.38
CA GLY A 278 1.35 1.19 7.26
C GLY A 278 -0.08 1.04 6.77
N GLY A 279 -0.83 0.15 7.40
CA GLY A 279 -2.21 -0.17 7.07
C GLY A 279 -3.18 0.98 7.37
N MET A 280 -4.30 1.02 6.68
CA MET A 280 -5.34 2.05 6.79
C MET A 280 -6.37 1.68 7.86
N SER A 281 -6.02 1.85 9.14
CA SER A 281 -6.93 1.63 10.28
C SER A 281 -7.77 2.86 10.63
N ALA A 282 -7.43 4.01 10.06
CA ALA A 282 -8.25 5.22 10.10
C ALA A 282 -8.73 5.56 8.69
N ALA A 283 -9.85 6.25 8.60
CA ALA A 283 -10.27 6.81 7.33
C ALA A 283 -9.23 7.85 6.87
N ASN A 284 -8.57 7.58 5.77
CA ASN A 284 -7.54 8.46 5.19
C ASN A 284 -8.19 9.64 4.47
N PHE A 285 -8.93 10.46 5.20
CA PHE A 285 -9.69 11.56 4.62
C PHE A 285 -9.30 12.87 5.28
N GLY A 286 -8.81 13.78 4.49
CA GLY A 286 -8.48 15.11 4.93
C GLY A 286 -9.67 15.96 5.41
N ASN A 287 -10.91 15.46 5.35
CA ASN A 287 -12.11 16.16 5.83
C ASN A 287 -12.74 15.44 7.02
N PRO A 288 -12.57 15.96 8.24
CA PRO A 288 -13.12 15.35 9.46
C PRO A 288 -14.66 15.35 9.52
N LYS A 289 -15.34 16.13 8.67
CA LYS A 289 -16.81 16.17 8.58
C LYS A 289 -17.35 15.20 7.52
N ARG A 290 -16.51 14.38 6.88
CA ARG A 290 -16.96 13.48 5.85
C ARG A 290 -17.88 12.40 6.41
N MET A 291 -19.05 12.27 5.80
CA MET A 291 -19.96 11.15 6.03
C MET A 291 -19.35 9.86 5.47
N VAL A 292 -19.32 8.82 6.27
CA VAL A 292 -18.95 7.47 5.82
C VAL A 292 -20.24 6.71 5.52
N ASN A 293 -20.43 6.29 4.28
CA ASN A 293 -21.59 5.47 3.90
C ASN A 293 -21.48 4.10 4.60
N PRO A 294 -22.49 3.66 5.38
CA PRO A 294 -22.46 2.37 6.06
C PRO A 294 -22.19 1.17 5.14
N LYS A 295 -22.67 1.22 3.89
CA LYS A 295 -22.42 0.18 2.88
C LYS A 295 -20.97 0.14 2.37
N ARG A 296 -20.14 1.14 2.72
CA ARG A 296 -18.74 1.28 2.32
C ARG A 296 -17.81 1.43 3.51
N LEU A 297 -18.22 1.00 4.68
CA LEU A 297 -17.38 1.08 5.90
C LEU A 297 -16.05 0.35 5.73
N ASP A 298 -16.06 -0.82 5.13
CA ASP A 298 -14.84 -1.59 4.86
C ASP A 298 -13.87 -0.87 3.94
N GLY A 299 -14.37 -0.12 2.95
CA GLY A 299 -13.54 0.74 2.10
C GLY A 299 -12.95 1.94 2.82
N ALA A 300 -13.53 2.36 3.96
CA ALA A 300 -13.06 3.49 4.75
C ALA A 300 -12.10 3.07 5.88
N PHE A 301 -12.27 1.86 6.42
CA PHE A 301 -11.54 1.32 7.57
C PHE A 301 -11.07 -0.09 7.26
N SER A 302 -9.97 -0.21 6.51
CA SER A 302 -9.56 -1.47 5.90
C SER A 302 -9.07 -2.50 6.91
N THR A 303 -8.29 -2.07 7.92
CA THR A 303 -7.61 -3.00 8.84
C THR A 303 -7.40 -2.36 10.22
N SER A 304 -6.84 -3.11 11.15
CA SER A 304 -6.28 -2.62 12.41
C SER A 304 -4.77 -2.81 12.41
N ASN A 305 -4.03 -1.82 12.90
CA ASN A 305 -2.57 -1.90 13.04
C ASN A 305 -2.13 -2.29 14.46
N LEU A 306 -3.08 -2.57 15.38
CA LEU A 306 -2.73 -2.92 16.75
C LEU A 306 -1.69 -4.05 16.82
N PRO A 307 -0.74 -3.98 17.77
CA PRO A 307 -0.60 -3.01 18.87
C PRO A 307 0.03 -1.68 18.46
N LEU A 308 0.34 -1.45 17.18
CA LEU A 308 0.95 -0.22 16.69
C LEU A 308 -0.09 0.90 16.63
N ARG A 309 0.24 2.04 17.23
CA ARG A 309 -0.64 3.21 17.21
C ARG A 309 -0.72 3.84 15.83
N GLY A 310 -1.89 4.36 15.47
CA GLY A 310 -2.11 5.12 14.26
C GLY A 310 -2.24 4.25 13.00
N ALA A 311 -2.07 4.88 11.87
CA ALA A 311 -2.37 4.30 10.56
C ALA A 311 -1.58 5.00 9.46
N LYS A 312 -1.72 4.53 8.22
CA LYS A 312 -1.33 5.28 7.02
C LYS A 312 -1.76 6.75 7.15
N GLY A 313 -0.86 7.66 6.87
CA GLY A 313 -1.09 9.10 7.01
C GLY A 313 -0.75 9.67 8.40
N TRP A 314 -0.31 8.83 9.34
CA TRP A 314 0.06 9.21 10.69
C TRP A 314 1.53 8.93 10.98
N LEU A 315 2.19 9.82 11.74
CA LEU A 315 3.61 9.71 12.09
C LEU A 315 3.91 8.68 13.20
N TYR A 316 2.90 7.95 13.66
CA TYR A 316 3.07 6.89 14.66
C TYR A 316 3.50 5.58 14.01
N GLU A 317 3.90 4.60 14.84
CA GLU A 317 4.36 3.26 14.43
C GLU A 317 3.41 2.58 13.41
N GLY A 318 2.09 2.71 13.58
CA GLY A 318 1.10 2.13 12.67
C GLY A 318 1.10 2.75 11.26
N GLY A 319 1.71 3.92 11.08
CA GLY A 319 1.87 4.56 9.77
C GLY A 319 3.21 4.26 9.09
N GLY A 320 4.28 4.09 9.89
CA GLY A 320 5.64 3.97 9.39
C GLY A 320 6.30 2.60 9.53
N ARG A 321 5.98 1.83 10.56
CA ARG A 321 6.52 0.49 10.76
C ARG A 321 5.79 -0.52 9.87
N VAL A 322 6.54 -1.21 9.03
CA VAL A 322 6.00 -2.04 7.94
C VAL A 322 6.65 -3.42 7.89
N PRO A 323 5.98 -4.43 7.31
CA PRO A 323 6.62 -5.72 7.07
C PRO A 323 7.75 -5.58 6.05
N MET A 324 8.88 -6.23 6.35
CA MET A 324 10.02 -6.36 5.45
C MET A 324 10.66 -7.74 5.61
N VAL A 325 10.84 -8.41 4.47
CA VAL A 325 11.54 -9.68 4.37
C VAL A 325 12.50 -9.62 3.20
N ILE A 326 13.73 -10.05 3.39
CA ILE A 326 14.74 -10.13 2.33
C ILE A 326 15.31 -11.55 2.30
N LYS A 327 15.26 -12.19 1.12
CA LYS A 327 16.10 -13.34 0.80
C LYS A 327 17.30 -12.83 -0.01
N TRP A 328 18.48 -13.10 0.50
CA TRP A 328 19.75 -12.82 -0.18
C TRP A 328 20.45 -14.16 -0.41
N PRO A 329 20.75 -14.53 -1.67
CA PRO A 329 21.47 -15.76 -1.99
C PRO A 329 22.90 -15.76 -1.44
N GLY A 330 23.42 -16.92 -1.01
CA GLY A 330 24.78 -17.14 -0.50
C GLY A 330 24.82 -17.43 0.98
#